data_079f936412189bf786191b01b023aee3
#
_entry.id   079f936412189bf786191b01b023aee3
#
_cell.length_a   1.000
_cell.length_b   1.000
_cell.length_c   1.000
_cell.angle_alpha   90.00
_cell.angle_beta   90.00
_cell.angle_gamma   90.00
#
_symmetry.space_group_name_H-M   'P 1'
#
loop_
_entity.id
_entity.type
_entity.pdbx_description
1 polymer ?
#
loop_
_entity_poly.entity_id
_entity_poly.type
_entity_poly.pdbx_seq_one_letter_code
_entity_poly.pdbx_strand_id
1 'polypeptide(L)'
;MQKMRVRNHQVVLNRSVGGDAGIFLFLFIMGVFMFFPMVYVVMQSLKPLDELWVFPPRFYVVHPTLKNFSDLFTLLSDSWVPFSRYIFNTVFITAMGTFGNLIFSSLAAYAVSKIPFPGRKGVFWLIQRSLMFTSTVTSIANFITLSTLGLMDNPFALIIPAWGSSMGLYLMKQFMDSSISDSVLESARLDGCNEFKTFWVIAMPMVKPAWLTLIIYSFQGLWNTGASAYIYSEEWKTLNYAIGQITAGGIARAGASAAGSVIMMIIPILVFIISQSNIIETMATSGMKD
;
A
#
# COMPACT_ATOMS: atom_id res chain seq x y z
N MET A 1 -57.01 -9.27 -5.65
CA MET A 1 -55.55 -9.35 -5.82
C MET A 1 -55.04 -8.08 -6.50
N GLN A 2 -54.63 -7.09 -5.72
CA GLN A 2 -54.17 -5.80 -6.22
C GLN A 2 -52.64 -5.86 -6.30
N LYS A 3 -52.09 -5.81 -7.54
CA LYS A 3 -50.63 -5.72 -7.79
C LYS A 3 -50.18 -4.33 -7.35
N MET A 4 -49.48 -4.26 -6.20
CA MET A 4 -48.70 -3.08 -5.83
C MET A 4 -47.57 -2.88 -6.84
N ARG A 5 -47.67 -1.83 -7.67
CA ARG A 5 -46.61 -1.34 -8.53
C ARG A 5 -45.57 -0.62 -7.63
N VAL A 6 -44.48 -1.27 -7.33
CA VAL A 6 -43.32 -0.63 -6.71
C VAL A 6 -42.78 0.37 -7.73
N ARG A 7 -42.99 1.64 -7.47
CA ARG A 7 -42.44 2.76 -8.24
C ARG A 7 -40.96 2.92 -7.82
N ASN A 8 -40.04 2.44 -8.64
CA ASN A 8 -38.63 2.79 -8.48
C ASN A 8 -38.50 4.30 -8.54
N HIS A 9 -38.32 4.95 -7.41
CA HIS A 9 -37.82 6.30 -7.32
C HIS A 9 -36.31 6.28 -7.67
N GLN A 10 -36.01 6.36 -8.97
CA GLN A 10 -34.69 6.82 -9.37
C GLN A 10 -34.59 8.28 -8.92
N VAL A 11 -33.73 8.53 -7.94
CA VAL A 11 -33.33 9.90 -7.59
C VAL A 11 -32.60 10.45 -8.81
N VAL A 12 -33.34 11.19 -9.64
CA VAL A 12 -32.75 11.93 -10.77
C VAL A 12 -31.96 13.08 -10.13
N LEU A 13 -30.65 12.86 -9.96
CA LEU A 13 -29.74 13.92 -9.59
C LEU A 13 -29.86 15.00 -10.66
N ASN A 14 -30.41 16.16 -10.28
CA ASN A 14 -30.61 17.32 -11.16
C ASN A 14 -29.23 17.96 -11.42
N ARG A 15 -28.39 17.27 -12.20
CA ARG A 15 -27.07 17.75 -12.61
C ARG A 15 -27.20 18.53 -13.91
N SER A 16 -26.68 19.76 -13.91
CA SER A 16 -26.57 20.50 -15.16
C SER A 16 -25.43 19.95 -16.01
N VAL A 17 -25.65 19.79 -17.31
CA VAL A 17 -24.61 19.30 -18.24
C VAL A 17 -23.33 20.14 -18.17
N GLY A 18 -23.46 21.46 -17.96
CA GLY A 18 -22.33 22.35 -17.75
C GLY A 18 -21.56 22.10 -16.44
N GLY A 19 -22.27 21.73 -15.37
CA GLY A 19 -21.63 21.35 -14.10
C GLY A 19 -20.82 20.04 -14.21
N ASP A 20 -21.40 19.04 -14.89
CA ASP A 20 -20.71 17.76 -15.12
C ASP A 20 -19.49 17.93 -16.04
N ALA A 21 -19.59 18.77 -17.10
CA ALA A 21 -18.47 19.11 -17.96
C ALA A 21 -17.36 19.85 -17.21
N GLY A 22 -17.71 20.76 -16.31
CA GLY A 22 -16.75 21.48 -15.47
C GLY A 22 -16.01 20.53 -14.50
N ILE A 23 -16.72 19.63 -13.86
CA ILE A 23 -16.11 18.61 -12.98
C ILE A 23 -15.19 17.67 -13.77
N PHE A 24 -15.65 17.20 -14.95
CA PHE A 24 -14.85 16.34 -15.81
C PHE A 24 -13.56 17.04 -16.27
N LEU A 25 -13.66 18.29 -16.70
CA LEU A 25 -12.50 19.09 -17.12
C LEU A 25 -11.51 19.27 -15.98
N PHE A 26 -12.00 19.61 -14.80
CA PHE A 26 -11.15 19.74 -13.59
C PHE A 26 -10.44 18.43 -13.25
N LEU A 27 -11.15 17.32 -13.20
CA LEU A 27 -10.58 16.01 -12.92
C LEU A 27 -9.57 15.58 -14.00
N PHE A 28 -9.84 15.89 -15.27
CA PHE A 28 -8.93 15.60 -16.38
C PHE A 28 -7.62 16.38 -16.24
N ILE A 29 -7.70 17.69 -15.96
CA ILE A 29 -6.51 18.53 -15.75
C ILE A 29 -5.69 18.02 -14.57
N MET A 30 -6.36 17.71 -13.46
CA MET A 30 -5.68 17.15 -12.28
C MET A 30 -5.06 15.78 -12.58
N GLY A 31 -5.74 14.93 -13.32
CA GLY A 31 -5.23 13.63 -13.77
C GLY A 31 -3.98 13.75 -14.63
N VAL A 32 -4.00 14.64 -15.61
CA VAL A 32 -2.83 14.92 -16.47
C VAL A 32 -1.67 15.45 -15.63
N PHE A 33 -1.93 16.39 -14.73
CA PHE A 33 -0.90 16.95 -13.84
C PHE A 33 -0.25 15.87 -12.94
N MET A 34 -1.05 14.96 -12.38
CA MET A 34 -0.55 13.87 -11.54
C MET A 34 0.18 12.77 -12.36
N PHE A 35 -0.22 12.55 -13.59
CA PHE A 35 0.40 11.56 -14.48
C PHE A 35 1.75 12.05 -15.04
N PHE A 36 1.91 13.36 -15.15
CA PHE A 36 3.06 14.00 -15.77
C PHE A 36 4.43 13.59 -15.17
N PRO A 37 4.66 13.54 -13.83
CA PRO A 37 5.92 13.06 -13.26
C PRO A 37 6.24 11.62 -13.65
N MET A 38 5.22 10.75 -13.78
CA MET A 38 5.41 9.35 -14.15
C MET A 38 5.92 9.24 -15.59
N VAL A 39 5.29 9.98 -16.52
CA VAL A 39 5.75 10.07 -17.92
C VAL A 39 7.17 10.61 -17.97
N TYR A 40 7.46 11.64 -17.17
CA TYR A 40 8.80 12.23 -17.13
C TYR A 40 9.87 11.23 -16.72
N VAL A 41 9.64 10.42 -15.68
CA VAL A 41 10.58 9.37 -15.24
C VAL A 41 10.80 8.32 -16.34
N VAL A 42 9.73 7.92 -17.04
CA VAL A 42 9.83 6.99 -18.18
C VAL A 42 10.66 7.60 -19.29
N MET A 43 10.42 8.88 -19.66
CA MET A 43 11.23 9.58 -20.67
C MET A 43 12.69 9.69 -20.24
N GLN A 44 12.97 10.00 -18.98
CA GLN A 44 14.36 10.07 -18.47
C GLN A 44 15.07 8.70 -18.52
N SER A 45 14.34 7.60 -18.30
CA SER A 45 14.93 6.26 -18.37
C SER A 45 15.36 5.85 -19.79
N LEU A 46 14.78 6.49 -20.82
CA LEU A 46 15.07 6.22 -22.25
C LEU A 46 16.08 7.20 -22.86
N LYS A 47 16.47 8.26 -22.14
CA LYS A 47 17.44 9.24 -22.64
C LYS A 47 18.86 8.75 -22.49
N PRO A 48 19.72 8.92 -23.52
CA PRO A 48 21.16 8.74 -23.36
C PRO A 48 21.74 9.83 -22.42
N LEU A 49 22.91 9.59 -21.89
CA LEU A 49 23.53 10.43 -20.85
C LEU A 49 23.77 11.88 -21.32
N ASP A 50 24.09 12.08 -22.59
CA ASP A 50 24.27 13.38 -23.22
C ASP A 50 22.97 14.19 -23.32
N GLU A 51 21.82 13.53 -23.48
CA GLU A 51 20.51 14.21 -23.48
C GLU A 51 20.00 14.53 -22.06
N LEU A 52 20.39 13.77 -21.07
CA LEU A 52 19.94 13.96 -19.68
C LEU A 52 20.37 15.32 -19.10
N TRP A 53 21.51 15.85 -19.58
CA TRP A 53 22.14 17.06 -19.05
C TRP A 53 22.06 18.27 -19.96
N VAL A 54 21.28 18.18 -21.04
CA VAL A 54 21.03 19.34 -21.91
C VAL A 54 20.23 20.40 -21.16
N PHE A 55 20.72 21.64 -21.16
CA PHE A 55 19.97 22.78 -20.62
C PHE A 55 19.40 23.65 -21.76
N PRO A 56 18.14 24.03 -21.73
CA PRO A 56 17.08 23.65 -20.78
C PRO A 56 16.66 22.17 -20.92
N PRO A 57 16.25 21.51 -19.82
CA PRO A 57 15.90 20.10 -19.84
C PRO A 57 14.71 19.85 -20.77
N ARG A 58 14.86 18.91 -21.70
CA ARG A 58 13.82 18.55 -22.65
C ARG A 58 12.88 17.52 -22.04
N PHE A 59 11.59 17.62 -22.32
CA PHE A 59 10.59 16.65 -21.88
C PHE A 59 10.63 15.36 -22.71
N TYR A 60 10.83 15.48 -24.01
CA TYR A 60 10.84 14.38 -24.96
C TYR A 60 12.26 13.81 -25.13
N VAL A 61 12.32 12.60 -25.64
CA VAL A 61 13.54 11.88 -25.98
C VAL A 61 13.81 12.10 -27.49
N VAL A 62 15.03 12.44 -27.86
CA VAL A 62 15.43 12.58 -29.27
C VAL A 62 16.01 11.26 -29.78
N HIS A 63 16.90 10.64 -29.01
CA HIS A 63 17.55 9.38 -29.34
C HIS A 63 17.22 8.31 -28.28
N PRO A 64 16.05 7.64 -28.36
CA PRO A 64 15.65 6.67 -27.35
C PRO A 64 16.63 5.49 -27.30
N THR A 65 17.06 5.14 -26.10
CA THR A 65 17.96 4.03 -25.83
C THR A 65 17.51 3.19 -24.66
N LEU A 66 17.74 1.87 -24.72
CA LEU A 66 17.58 0.95 -23.59
C LEU A 66 18.87 0.74 -22.80
N LYS A 67 19.94 1.46 -23.15
CA LYS A 67 21.24 1.34 -22.50
C LYS A 67 21.16 1.55 -20.97
N ASN A 68 20.33 2.49 -20.51
CA ASN A 68 20.14 2.75 -19.08
C ASN A 68 19.64 1.54 -18.31
N PHE A 69 18.79 0.70 -18.92
CA PHE A 69 18.35 -0.55 -18.32
C PHE A 69 19.47 -1.59 -18.30
N SER A 70 20.23 -1.71 -19.40
CA SER A 70 21.42 -2.58 -19.45
C SER A 70 22.46 -2.17 -18.42
N ASP A 71 22.77 -0.87 -18.33
CA ASP A 71 23.72 -0.32 -17.35
C ASP A 71 23.24 -0.56 -15.91
N LEU A 72 21.93 -0.43 -15.65
CA LEU A 72 21.34 -0.77 -14.35
C LEU A 72 21.60 -2.22 -13.96
N PHE A 73 21.32 -3.17 -14.88
CA PHE A 73 21.56 -4.59 -14.60
C PHE A 73 23.04 -4.89 -14.41
N THR A 74 23.93 -4.28 -15.19
CA THR A 74 25.37 -4.43 -15.03
C THR A 74 25.83 -3.91 -13.66
N LEU A 75 25.44 -2.68 -13.29
CA LEU A 75 25.77 -2.09 -11.99
C LEU A 75 25.28 -2.92 -10.79
N LEU A 76 24.10 -3.54 -10.93
CA LEU A 76 23.54 -4.40 -9.89
C LEU A 76 24.19 -5.80 -9.88
N SER A 77 24.72 -6.27 -11.03
CA SER A 77 25.40 -7.55 -11.14
C SER A 77 26.85 -7.49 -10.67
N ASP A 78 27.48 -6.32 -10.77
CA ASP A 78 28.86 -6.07 -10.29
C ASP A 78 28.95 -5.95 -8.76
N SER A 79 27.78 -5.91 -8.08
CA SER A 79 27.74 -5.96 -6.62
C SER A 79 28.03 -7.38 -6.13
N TRP A 80 28.60 -7.51 -4.92
CA TRP A 80 28.88 -8.82 -4.30
C TRP A 80 27.63 -9.70 -4.14
N VAL A 81 26.46 -9.08 -4.09
CA VAL A 81 25.16 -9.77 -3.97
C VAL A 81 24.44 -9.76 -5.32
N PRO A 82 23.96 -10.92 -5.83
CA PRO A 82 23.27 -10.99 -7.09
C PRO A 82 21.98 -10.13 -7.10
N PHE A 83 21.67 -9.49 -8.22
CA PHE A 83 20.47 -8.67 -8.40
C PHE A 83 19.18 -9.42 -8.00
N SER A 84 19.09 -10.72 -8.31
CA SER A 84 17.95 -11.56 -7.94
C SER A 84 17.70 -11.59 -6.42
N ARG A 85 18.73 -11.43 -5.61
CA ARG A 85 18.62 -11.42 -4.15
C ARG A 85 17.86 -10.17 -3.66
N TYR A 86 18.17 -9.00 -4.19
CA TYR A 86 17.44 -7.75 -3.86
C TYR A 86 15.95 -7.84 -4.23
N ILE A 87 15.64 -8.44 -5.41
CA ILE A 87 14.25 -8.67 -5.82
C ILE A 87 13.58 -9.63 -4.84
N PHE A 88 14.22 -10.77 -4.56
CA PHE A 88 13.67 -11.77 -3.64
C PHE A 88 13.40 -11.17 -2.26
N ASN A 89 14.36 -10.44 -1.69
CA ASN A 89 14.19 -9.79 -0.39
C ASN A 89 13.02 -8.81 -0.40
N THR A 90 12.91 -7.97 -1.43
CA THR A 90 11.81 -7.00 -1.55
C THR A 90 10.47 -7.70 -1.63
N VAL A 91 10.34 -8.70 -2.47
CA VAL A 91 9.09 -9.48 -2.63
C VAL A 91 8.76 -10.22 -1.33
N PHE A 92 9.75 -10.88 -0.73
CA PHE A 92 9.57 -11.64 0.51
C PHE A 92 9.13 -10.74 1.68
N ILE A 93 9.85 -9.65 1.92
CA ILE A 93 9.54 -8.68 3.00
C ILE A 93 8.15 -8.09 2.77
N THR A 94 7.86 -7.66 1.55
CA THR A 94 6.57 -7.04 1.20
C THR A 94 5.42 -8.02 1.33
N ALA A 95 5.56 -9.24 0.81
CA ALA A 95 4.51 -10.26 0.86
C ALA A 95 4.24 -10.71 2.31
N MET A 96 5.29 -11.09 3.05
CA MET A 96 5.15 -11.56 4.43
C MET A 96 4.70 -10.46 5.38
N GLY A 97 5.21 -9.24 5.21
CA GLY A 97 4.82 -8.10 6.02
C GLY A 97 3.36 -7.69 5.76
N THR A 98 2.92 -7.63 4.49
CA THR A 98 1.53 -7.30 4.12
C THR A 98 0.57 -8.37 4.59
N PHE A 99 0.90 -9.65 4.37
CA PHE A 99 0.05 -10.77 4.79
C PHE A 99 -0.15 -10.79 6.31
N GLY A 100 0.93 -10.69 7.07
CA GLY A 100 0.84 -10.67 8.53
C GLY A 100 0.14 -9.41 9.04
N ASN A 101 0.41 -8.23 8.46
CA ASN A 101 -0.33 -7.01 8.81
C ASN A 101 -1.84 -7.19 8.59
N LEU A 102 -2.26 -7.75 7.46
CA LEU A 102 -3.67 -8.02 7.21
C LEU A 102 -4.28 -8.91 8.29
N ILE A 103 -3.64 -10.04 8.59
CA ILE A 103 -4.16 -11.02 9.56
C ILE A 103 -4.22 -10.42 10.98
N PHE A 104 -3.10 -9.90 11.48
CA PHE A 104 -3.03 -9.43 12.87
C PHE A 104 -3.87 -8.17 13.09
N SER A 105 -3.88 -7.22 12.14
CA SER A 105 -4.71 -6.03 12.21
C SER A 105 -6.20 -6.37 12.17
N SER A 106 -6.61 -7.32 11.32
CA SER A 106 -8.01 -7.74 11.19
C SER A 106 -8.51 -8.49 12.44
N LEU A 107 -7.71 -9.43 12.95
CA LEU A 107 -8.05 -10.18 14.19
C LEU A 107 -8.16 -9.24 15.38
N ALA A 108 -7.18 -8.35 15.56
CA ALA A 108 -7.20 -7.37 16.65
C ALA A 108 -8.37 -6.38 16.49
N ALA A 109 -8.66 -5.92 15.27
CA ALA A 109 -9.80 -5.06 14.98
C ALA A 109 -11.13 -5.74 15.30
N TYR A 110 -11.30 -7.01 14.93
CA TYR A 110 -12.50 -7.78 15.24
C TYR A 110 -12.69 -7.94 16.76
N ALA A 111 -11.62 -8.29 17.47
CA ALA A 111 -11.68 -8.39 18.92
C ALA A 111 -12.08 -7.06 19.57
N VAL A 112 -11.43 -5.94 19.16
CA VAL A 112 -11.72 -4.60 19.70
C VAL A 112 -13.08 -4.05 19.21
N SER A 113 -13.62 -4.51 18.07
CA SER A 113 -14.89 -4.07 17.51
C SER A 113 -16.08 -4.86 18.04
N LYS A 114 -15.99 -6.19 18.07
CA LYS A 114 -17.15 -7.07 18.19
C LYS A 114 -17.16 -7.98 19.42
N ILE A 115 -16.01 -8.20 20.08
CA ILE A 115 -15.95 -9.03 21.27
C ILE A 115 -16.03 -8.15 22.52
N PRO A 116 -17.00 -8.40 23.44
CA PRO A 116 -17.04 -7.69 24.71
C PRO A 116 -15.98 -8.23 25.67
N PHE A 117 -15.02 -7.38 26.04
CA PHE A 117 -14.03 -7.70 27.09
C PHE A 117 -13.73 -6.47 27.97
N PRO A 118 -13.35 -6.67 29.24
CA PRO A 118 -13.00 -5.57 30.13
C PRO A 118 -11.77 -4.82 29.61
N GLY A 119 -11.82 -3.47 29.62
CA GLY A 119 -10.71 -2.64 29.13
C GLY A 119 -10.72 -2.33 27.63
N ARG A 120 -11.66 -2.87 26.82
CA ARG A 120 -11.79 -2.64 25.35
C ARG A 120 -11.65 -1.17 24.97
N LYS A 121 -12.36 -0.27 25.67
CA LYS A 121 -12.32 1.18 25.39
C LYS A 121 -10.92 1.77 25.65
N GLY A 122 -10.25 1.31 26.70
CA GLY A 122 -8.88 1.75 27.05
C GLY A 122 -7.86 1.29 26.02
N VAL A 123 -7.95 0.05 25.56
CA VAL A 123 -7.09 -0.49 24.48
C VAL A 123 -7.27 0.34 23.20
N PHE A 124 -8.52 0.61 22.80
CA PHE A 124 -8.76 1.40 21.60
C PHE A 124 -8.29 2.85 21.74
N TRP A 125 -8.47 3.46 22.91
CA TRP A 125 -7.93 4.78 23.21
C TRP A 125 -6.39 4.81 23.07
N LEU A 126 -5.70 3.80 23.58
CA LEU A 126 -4.25 3.69 23.43
C LEU A 126 -3.82 3.59 21.97
N ILE A 127 -4.53 2.77 21.17
CA ILE A 127 -4.27 2.63 19.74
C ILE A 127 -4.45 3.96 19.02
N GLN A 128 -5.53 4.70 19.29
CA GLN A 128 -5.74 6.01 18.71
C GLN A 128 -4.62 7.00 19.06
N ARG A 129 -4.13 6.97 20.30
CA ARG A 129 -3.01 7.82 20.72
C ARG A 129 -1.71 7.41 20.07
N SER A 130 -1.48 6.12 19.82
CA SER A 130 -0.28 5.66 19.12
C SER A 130 -0.16 6.19 17.69
N LEU A 131 -1.28 6.49 17.02
CA LEU A 131 -1.30 7.10 15.69
C LEU A 131 -0.76 8.55 15.67
N MET A 132 -0.71 9.21 16.82
CA MET A 132 -0.17 10.58 16.93
C MET A 132 1.37 10.61 16.98
N PHE A 133 2.02 9.48 17.24
CA PHE A 133 3.48 9.39 17.25
C PHE A 133 4.02 9.24 15.83
N THR A 134 5.00 10.08 15.50
CA THR A 134 5.69 9.99 14.22
C THR A 134 6.65 8.80 14.18
N SER A 135 6.92 8.26 13.00
CA SER A 135 7.88 7.17 12.79
C SER A 135 9.27 7.50 13.32
N THR A 136 9.68 8.78 13.28
CA THR A 136 10.97 9.25 13.80
C THR A 136 11.09 9.01 15.31
N VAL A 137 10.03 9.29 16.07
CA VAL A 137 10.03 9.08 17.54
C VAL A 137 10.03 7.60 17.88
N THR A 138 9.26 6.80 17.14
CA THR A 138 9.15 5.35 17.39
C THR A 138 10.36 4.56 16.89
N SER A 139 11.17 5.11 15.99
CA SER A 139 12.33 4.42 15.41
C SER A 139 13.37 4.01 16.45
N ILE A 140 13.63 4.86 17.46
CA ILE A 140 14.59 4.57 18.53
C ILE A 140 14.08 3.40 19.40
N ALA A 141 12.81 3.45 19.81
CA ALA A 141 12.20 2.39 20.59
C ALA A 141 12.17 1.05 19.82
N ASN A 142 11.85 1.10 18.53
CA ASN A 142 11.88 -0.06 17.64
C ASN A 142 13.30 -0.64 17.54
N PHE A 143 14.31 0.21 17.38
CA PHE A 143 15.70 -0.24 17.32
C PHE A 143 16.11 -0.99 18.59
N ILE A 144 15.84 -0.41 19.75
CA ILE A 144 16.15 -1.04 21.04
C ILE A 144 15.43 -2.39 21.18
N THR A 145 14.13 -2.42 20.85
CA THR A 145 13.31 -3.63 20.94
C THR A 145 13.84 -4.73 20.00
N LEU A 146 14.11 -4.41 18.75
CA LEU A 146 14.62 -5.37 17.76
C LEU A 146 16.02 -5.86 18.12
N SER A 147 16.87 -4.97 18.65
CA SER A 147 18.20 -5.33 19.14
C SER A 147 18.13 -6.27 20.32
N THR A 148 17.26 -5.99 21.29
CA THR A 148 17.06 -6.85 22.48
C THR A 148 16.51 -8.22 22.12
N LEU A 149 15.66 -8.30 21.07
CA LEU A 149 15.10 -9.55 20.58
C LEU A 149 16.05 -10.32 19.63
N GLY A 150 17.24 -9.78 19.33
CA GLY A 150 18.18 -10.40 18.42
C GLY A 150 17.70 -10.45 16.95
N LEU A 151 16.77 -9.56 16.56
CA LEU A 151 16.19 -9.51 15.22
C LEU A 151 16.91 -8.55 14.28
N MET A 152 18.01 -7.95 14.72
CA MET A 152 18.81 -7.06 13.86
C MET A 152 19.46 -7.85 12.74
N ASP A 153 19.65 -7.17 11.61
CA ASP A 153 20.29 -7.73 10.41
C ASP A 153 19.58 -8.95 9.82
N ASN A 154 18.25 -8.90 9.85
CA ASN A 154 17.39 -9.98 9.38
C ASN A 154 16.13 -9.38 8.71
N PRO A 155 15.56 -9.99 7.66
CA PRO A 155 14.30 -9.55 7.05
C PRO A 155 13.15 -9.36 8.03
N PHE A 156 13.11 -10.16 9.10
CA PHE A 156 12.09 -10.07 10.15
C PHE A 156 12.15 -8.75 10.93
N ALA A 157 13.27 -8.03 10.92
CA ALA A 157 13.36 -6.68 11.45
C ALA A 157 12.43 -5.67 10.77
N LEU A 158 12.04 -5.92 9.53
CA LEU A 158 11.06 -5.11 8.78
C LEU A 158 9.67 -5.74 8.81
N ILE A 159 9.59 -7.06 8.81
CA ILE A 159 8.33 -7.81 8.73
C ILE A 159 7.54 -7.71 10.04
N ILE A 160 8.17 -8.01 11.19
CA ILE A 160 7.48 -8.06 12.49
C ILE A 160 6.90 -6.70 12.91
N PRO A 161 7.61 -5.56 12.80
CA PRO A 161 7.00 -4.26 13.09
C PRO A 161 5.83 -3.92 12.17
N ALA A 162 5.84 -4.37 10.92
CA ALA A 162 4.72 -4.16 10.00
C ALA A 162 3.44 -4.88 10.45
N TRP A 163 3.55 -6.02 11.14
CA TRP A 163 2.40 -6.74 11.69
C TRP A 163 1.70 -5.99 12.82
N GLY A 164 2.43 -5.13 13.55
CA GLY A 164 1.92 -4.31 14.65
C GLY A 164 1.35 -2.94 14.20
N SER A 165 0.75 -2.85 13.02
CA SER A 165 0.26 -1.59 12.47
C SER A 165 -0.96 -1.04 13.20
N SER A 166 -0.80 0.04 13.96
CA SER A 166 -1.91 0.78 14.58
C SER A 166 -2.88 1.34 13.54
N MET A 167 -2.37 1.80 12.38
CA MET A 167 -3.19 2.30 11.30
C MET A 167 -4.03 1.19 10.66
N GLY A 168 -3.44 0.01 10.45
CA GLY A 168 -4.15 -1.16 9.93
C GLY A 168 -5.29 -1.58 10.83
N LEU A 169 -5.03 -1.69 12.14
CA LEU A 169 -6.04 -2.03 13.13
C LEU A 169 -7.17 -0.96 13.17
N TYR A 170 -6.81 0.32 13.20
CA TYR A 170 -7.77 1.40 13.22
C TYR A 170 -8.69 1.38 12.00
N LEU A 171 -8.12 1.26 10.79
CA LEU A 171 -8.86 1.16 9.53
C LEU A 171 -9.85 0.00 9.57
N MET A 172 -9.36 -1.21 9.87
CA MET A 172 -10.20 -2.41 9.92
C MET A 172 -11.32 -2.29 10.95
N LYS A 173 -11.01 -1.74 12.14
CA LYS A 173 -12.03 -1.54 13.18
C LYS A 173 -13.14 -0.59 12.73
N GLN A 174 -12.81 0.55 12.11
CA GLN A 174 -13.82 1.50 11.66
C GLN A 174 -14.78 0.88 10.63
N PHE A 175 -14.24 0.09 9.71
CA PHE A 175 -15.07 -0.63 8.74
C PHE A 175 -15.90 -1.75 9.39
N MET A 176 -15.34 -2.48 10.35
CA MET A 176 -16.10 -3.52 11.08
C MET A 176 -17.23 -2.94 11.90
N ASP A 177 -17.02 -1.77 12.52
CA ASP A 177 -18.08 -1.09 13.29
C ASP A 177 -19.25 -0.65 12.38
N SER A 178 -18.95 -0.14 11.19
CA SER A 178 -19.97 0.38 10.28
C SER A 178 -20.64 -0.68 9.41
N SER A 179 -19.92 -1.75 9.03
CA SER A 179 -20.41 -2.72 8.04
C SER A 179 -21.00 -3.99 8.66
N ILE A 180 -20.64 -4.33 9.90
CA ILE A 180 -21.09 -5.56 10.56
C ILE A 180 -22.09 -5.20 11.65
N SER A 181 -23.37 -5.56 11.46
CA SER A 181 -24.38 -5.40 12.51
C SER A 181 -24.25 -6.50 13.57
N ASP A 182 -24.56 -6.15 14.82
CA ASP A 182 -24.48 -7.11 15.91
C ASP A 182 -25.52 -8.24 15.76
N SER A 183 -26.68 -7.96 15.11
CA SER A 183 -27.71 -8.96 14.80
C SER A 183 -27.20 -10.10 13.90
N VAL A 184 -26.32 -9.82 12.94
CA VAL A 184 -25.72 -10.86 12.09
C VAL A 184 -24.81 -11.78 12.91
N LEU A 185 -24.04 -11.19 13.84
CA LEU A 185 -23.15 -11.97 14.71
C LEU A 185 -23.93 -12.82 15.73
N GLU A 186 -25.03 -12.29 16.27
CA GLU A 186 -25.93 -13.02 17.16
C GLU A 186 -26.58 -14.20 16.44
N SER A 187 -27.08 -14.00 15.22
CA SER A 187 -27.61 -15.09 14.39
C SER A 187 -26.57 -16.18 14.15
N ALA A 188 -25.34 -15.81 13.81
CA ALA A 188 -24.26 -16.77 13.61
C ALA A 188 -23.92 -17.58 14.87
N ARG A 189 -23.98 -16.95 16.04
CA ARG A 189 -23.79 -17.63 17.34
C ARG A 189 -24.93 -18.59 17.64
N LEU A 190 -26.18 -18.22 17.33
CA LEU A 190 -27.35 -19.11 17.47
C LEU A 190 -27.25 -20.32 16.54
N ASP A 191 -26.67 -20.16 15.35
CA ASP A 191 -26.38 -21.24 14.40
C ASP A 191 -25.15 -22.10 14.82
N GLY A 192 -24.57 -21.87 16.01
CA GLY A 192 -23.47 -22.66 16.56
C GLY A 192 -22.09 -22.31 15.99
N CYS A 193 -21.93 -21.16 15.30
CA CYS A 193 -20.64 -20.71 14.85
C CYS A 193 -19.78 -20.21 16.02
N ASN A 194 -18.54 -20.71 16.12
CA ASN A 194 -17.56 -20.14 17.06
C ASN A 194 -17.01 -18.81 16.51
N GLU A 195 -16.40 -17.99 17.37
CA GLU A 195 -15.91 -16.66 17.01
C GLU A 195 -14.87 -16.69 15.87
N PHE A 196 -14.02 -17.71 15.81
CA PHE A 196 -13.02 -17.85 14.75
C PHE A 196 -13.68 -18.11 13.38
N LYS A 197 -14.70 -18.99 13.33
CA LYS A 197 -15.47 -19.25 12.12
C LYS A 197 -16.27 -18.02 11.71
N THR A 198 -16.91 -17.33 12.67
CA THR A 198 -17.65 -16.08 12.44
C THR A 198 -16.73 -15.00 11.85
N PHE A 199 -15.51 -14.88 12.36
CA PHE A 199 -14.52 -13.94 11.82
C PHE A 199 -14.20 -14.22 10.36
N TRP A 200 -13.81 -15.46 10.00
CA TRP A 200 -13.36 -15.76 8.65
C TRP A 200 -14.48 -15.86 7.62
N VAL A 201 -15.63 -16.42 8.00
CA VAL A 201 -16.71 -16.73 7.06
C VAL A 201 -17.70 -15.57 6.92
N ILE A 202 -17.88 -14.76 7.96
CA ILE A 202 -18.87 -13.69 7.98
C ILE A 202 -18.19 -12.30 8.01
N ALA A 203 -17.37 -12.03 9.02
CA ALA A 203 -16.84 -10.69 9.22
C ALA A 203 -15.87 -10.27 8.09
N MET A 204 -14.90 -11.09 7.72
CA MET A 204 -13.90 -10.75 6.71
C MET A 204 -14.51 -10.51 5.31
N PRO A 205 -15.44 -11.31 4.80
CA PRO A 205 -16.12 -11.01 3.54
C PRO A 205 -16.90 -9.70 3.55
N MET A 206 -17.55 -9.37 4.68
CA MET A 206 -18.34 -8.14 4.80
C MET A 206 -17.49 -6.86 4.77
N VAL A 207 -16.24 -6.94 5.19
CA VAL A 207 -15.31 -5.79 5.20
C VAL A 207 -14.28 -5.85 4.07
N LYS A 208 -14.63 -6.48 2.96
CA LYS A 208 -13.74 -6.64 1.80
C LYS A 208 -13.06 -5.34 1.34
N PRO A 209 -13.73 -4.16 1.27
CA PRO A 209 -13.09 -2.91 0.88
C PRO A 209 -11.96 -2.51 1.83
N ALA A 210 -12.17 -2.72 3.13
CA ALA A 210 -11.19 -2.32 4.13
C ALA A 210 -9.89 -3.11 4.04
N TRP A 211 -9.98 -4.45 3.95
CA TRP A 211 -8.77 -5.25 3.89
C TRP A 211 -8.06 -5.14 2.54
N LEU A 212 -8.76 -4.87 1.43
CA LEU A 212 -8.11 -4.53 0.16
C LEU A 212 -7.35 -3.19 0.26
N THR A 213 -7.93 -2.18 0.88
CA THR A 213 -7.27 -0.91 1.16
C THR A 213 -6.05 -1.10 2.07
N LEU A 214 -6.17 -1.94 3.10
CA LEU A 214 -5.07 -2.26 3.99
C LEU A 214 -3.92 -2.98 3.27
N ILE A 215 -4.23 -3.91 2.35
CA ILE A 215 -3.22 -4.56 1.51
C ILE A 215 -2.44 -3.53 0.71
N ILE A 216 -3.13 -2.62 0.00
CA ILE A 216 -2.47 -1.60 -0.82
C ILE A 216 -1.57 -0.71 0.05
N TYR A 217 -2.09 -0.24 1.18
CA TYR A 217 -1.35 0.63 2.10
C TYR A 217 -0.10 -0.05 2.65
N SER A 218 -0.24 -1.29 3.14
CA SER A 218 0.86 -2.07 3.68
C SER A 218 1.90 -2.44 2.62
N PHE A 219 1.41 -2.88 1.44
CA PHE A 219 2.25 -3.18 0.30
C PHE A 219 3.10 -1.98 -0.11
N GLN A 220 2.50 -0.81 -0.30
CA GLN A 220 3.22 0.41 -0.70
C GLN A 220 4.28 0.81 0.33
N GLY A 221 3.96 0.74 1.61
CA GLY A 221 4.91 1.06 2.69
C GLY A 221 6.14 0.15 2.67
N LEU A 222 5.93 -1.15 2.54
CA LEU A 222 7.01 -2.14 2.54
C LEU A 222 7.79 -2.18 1.23
N TRP A 223 7.10 -2.05 0.08
CA TRP A 223 7.73 -2.00 -1.24
C TRP A 223 8.72 -0.85 -1.37
N ASN A 224 8.37 0.31 -0.82
CA ASN A 224 9.22 1.49 -0.86
C ASN A 224 10.28 1.54 0.26
N THR A 225 10.40 0.49 1.07
CA THR A 225 11.43 0.45 2.12
C THR A 225 12.82 0.44 1.49
N GLY A 226 13.57 1.52 1.72
CA GLY A 226 14.95 1.69 1.25
C GLY A 226 15.97 1.38 2.34
N ALA A 227 16.89 2.32 2.59
CA ALA A 227 17.87 2.20 3.66
C ALA A 227 17.18 2.04 5.02
N SER A 228 17.61 1.06 5.78
CA SER A 228 17.08 0.77 7.11
C SER A 228 18.21 0.66 8.12
N ALA A 229 18.02 1.27 9.29
CA ALA A 229 18.95 1.14 10.40
C ALA A 229 18.97 -0.27 11.01
N TYR A 230 18.02 -1.11 10.62
CA TYR A 230 17.85 -2.47 11.19
C TYR A 230 18.56 -3.55 10.36
N ILE A 231 18.91 -3.26 9.10
CA ILE A 231 19.58 -4.18 8.17
C ILE A 231 20.84 -3.52 7.63
N TYR A 232 22.00 -4.10 7.93
CA TYR A 232 23.30 -3.61 7.50
C TYR A 232 24.04 -4.57 6.57
N SER A 233 23.80 -5.89 6.64
CA SER A 233 24.34 -6.85 5.68
C SER A 233 23.71 -6.67 4.31
N GLU A 234 24.55 -6.63 3.26
CA GLU A 234 24.13 -6.41 1.89
C GLU A 234 23.16 -7.51 1.40
N GLU A 235 23.32 -8.74 1.91
CA GLU A 235 22.50 -9.89 1.55
C GLU A 235 20.99 -9.75 1.86
N TRP A 236 20.62 -8.88 2.82
CA TRP A 236 19.23 -8.71 3.26
C TRP A 236 18.61 -7.40 2.79
N LYS A 237 19.37 -6.58 2.06
CA LYS A 237 18.88 -5.29 1.59
C LYS A 237 17.84 -5.42 0.48
N THR A 238 17.02 -4.40 0.35
CA THR A 238 15.91 -4.35 -0.62
C THR A 238 16.37 -3.77 -1.96
N LEU A 239 15.58 -4.00 -3.02
CA LEU A 239 15.81 -3.41 -4.33
C LEU A 239 15.78 -1.87 -4.29
N ASN A 240 14.87 -1.29 -3.50
CA ASN A 240 14.81 0.17 -3.34
C ASN A 240 16.09 0.74 -2.72
N TYR A 241 16.70 0.03 -1.77
CA TYR A 241 18.01 0.38 -1.25
C TYR A 241 19.09 0.36 -2.35
N ALA A 242 19.16 -0.73 -3.14
CA ALA A 242 20.16 -0.87 -4.20
C ALA A 242 20.04 0.23 -5.26
N ILE A 243 18.81 0.56 -5.68
CA ILE A 243 18.55 1.68 -6.60
C ILE A 243 18.94 3.02 -5.95
N GLY A 244 18.68 3.20 -4.67
CA GLY A 244 19.11 4.38 -3.91
C GLY A 244 20.64 4.56 -3.92
N GLN A 245 21.42 3.48 -3.82
CA GLN A 245 22.89 3.52 -3.92
C GLN A 245 23.35 3.90 -5.32
N ILE A 246 22.67 3.43 -6.37
CA ILE A 246 22.95 3.85 -7.75
C ILE A 246 22.71 5.35 -7.91
N THR A 247 21.58 5.85 -7.37
CA THR A 247 21.24 7.28 -7.38
C THR A 247 22.29 8.13 -6.65
N ALA A 248 22.78 7.65 -5.52
CA ALA A 248 23.84 8.30 -4.75
C ALA A 248 25.19 8.35 -5.48
N GLY A 249 25.38 7.51 -6.50
CA GLY A 249 26.55 7.50 -7.37
C GLY A 249 26.65 8.70 -8.33
N GLY A 250 25.68 9.62 -8.28
CA GLY A 250 25.74 10.92 -8.94
C GLY A 250 25.38 10.92 -10.43
N ILE A 251 25.83 11.95 -11.10
CA ILE A 251 25.44 12.34 -12.47
C ILE A 251 25.61 11.20 -13.50
N ALA A 252 26.73 10.49 -13.43
CA ALA A 252 27.05 9.42 -14.38
C ALA A 252 26.04 8.24 -14.34
N ARG A 253 25.31 8.10 -13.24
CA ARG A 253 24.33 7.02 -13.02
C ARG A 253 22.88 7.47 -13.11
N ALA A 254 22.62 8.71 -13.51
CA ALA A 254 21.28 9.29 -13.56
C ALA A 254 20.32 8.51 -14.48
N GLY A 255 20.80 8.03 -15.64
CA GLY A 255 20.01 7.19 -16.54
C GLY A 255 19.64 5.84 -15.92
N ALA A 256 20.61 5.15 -15.32
CA ALA A 256 20.37 3.88 -14.63
C ALA A 256 19.44 4.06 -13.42
N SER A 257 19.56 5.16 -12.68
CA SER A 257 18.65 5.53 -11.59
C SER A 257 17.21 5.72 -12.09
N ALA A 258 17.03 6.43 -13.21
CA ALA A 258 15.71 6.59 -13.83
C ALA A 258 15.11 5.25 -14.29
N ALA A 259 15.91 4.37 -14.89
CA ALA A 259 15.49 3.01 -15.26
C ALA A 259 15.08 2.20 -14.01
N GLY A 260 15.84 2.28 -12.92
CA GLY A 260 15.48 1.66 -11.65
C GLY A 260 14.17 2.17 -11.08
N SER A 261 13.93 3.48 -11.14
CA SER A 261 12.69 4.10 -10.71
C SER A 261 11.48 3.62 -11.52
N VAL A 262 11.64 3.41 -12.83
CA VAL A 262 10.58 2.82 -13.69
C VAL A 262 10.26 1.40 -13.24
N ILE A 263 11.26 0.55 -12.97
CA ILE A 263 11.03 -0.83 -12.48
C ILE A 263 10.29 -0.81 -11.15
N MET A 264 10.71 0.06 -10.21
CA MET A 264 10.04 0.20 -8.91
C MET A 264 8.60 0.70 -9.03
N MET A 265 8.29 1.50 -10.04
CA MET A 265 6.95 2.06 -10.28
C MET A 265 5.98 1.04 -10.90
N ILE A 266 6.44 0.14 -11.75
CA ILE A 266 5.59 -0.82 -12.47
C ILE A 266 4.80 -1.72 -11.50
N ILE A 267 5.45 -2.29 -10.51
CA ILE A 267 4.82 -3.29 -9.62
C ILE A 267 3.68 -2.69 -8.77
N PRO A 268 3.85 -1.54 -8.09
CA PRO A 268 2.74 -0.88 -7.39
C PRO A 268 1.57 -0.52 -8.31
N ILE A 269 1.84 -0.08 -9.54
CA ILE A 269 0.81 0.22 -10.52
C ILE A 269 0.02 -1.04 -10.88
N LEU A 270 0.68 -2.16 -11.15
CA LEU A 270 0.03 -3.43 -11.43
C LEU A 270 -0.83 -3.91 -10.26
N VAL A 271 -0.30 -3.84 -9.03
CA VAL A 271 -1.05 -4.19 -7.81
C VAL A 271 -2.28 -3.30 -7.65
N PHE A 272 -2.15 -2.00 -7.90
CA PHE A 272 -3.27 -1.07 -7.84
C PHE A 272 -4.33 -1.39 -8.91
N ILE A 273 -3.94 -1.59 -10.17
CA ILE A 273 -4.87 -1.91 -11.28
C ILE A 273 -5.67 -3.19 -10.98
N ILE A 274 -5.02 -4.22 -10.43
CA ILE A 274 -5.68 -5.48 -10.06
C ILE A 274 -6.67 -5.28 -8.90
N SER A 275 -6.34 -4.41 -7.96
CA SER A 275 -7.12 -4.21 -6.74
C SER A 275 -8.25 -3.19 -6.89
N GLN A 276 -8.13 -2.20 -7.80
CA GLN A 276 -9.05 -1.05 -7.90
C GLN A 276 -10.49 -1.43 -8.22
N SER A 277 -10.71 -2.41 -9.10
CA SER A 277 -12.06 -2.83 -9.51
C SER A 277 -12.91 -3.29 -8.32
N ASN A 278 -12.30 -4.06 -7.43
CA ASN A 278 -12.95 -4.55 -6.22
C ASN A 278 -13.24 -3.43 -5.19
N ILE A 279 -12.38 -2.41 -5.12
CA ILE A 279 -12.57 -1.26 -4.21
C ILE A 279 -13.73 -0.41 -4.68
N ILE A 280 -13.80 -0.10 -5.98
CA ILE A 280 -14.87 0.73 -6.56
C ILE A 280 -16.23 0.04 -6.43
N GLU A 281 -16.33 -1.24 -6.73
CA GLU A 281 -17.57 -2.01 -6.64
C GLU A 281 -18.12 -2.04 -5.21
N THR A 282 -17.25 -2.20 -4.23
CA THR A 282 -17.64 -2.28 -2.82
C THR A 282 -17.94 -0.91 -2.21
N MET A 283 -17.28 0.17 -2.64
CA MET A 283 -17.64 1.53 -2.24
C MET A 283 -19.01 1.95 -2.79
N ALA A 284 -19.32 1.58 -4.03
CA ALA A 284 -20.63 1.85 -4.63
C ALA A 284 -21.77 1.14 -3.88
N THR A 285 -21.55 -0.08 -3.40
CA THR A 285 -22.55 -0.83 -2.64
C THR A 285 -22.70 -0.36 -1.21
N SER A 286 -21.66 0.20 -0.58
CA SER A 286 -21.74 0.76 0.78
C SER A 286 -22.45 2.12 0.83
N GLY A 287 -22.35 2.92 -0.23
CA GLY A 287 -23.03 4.22 -0.34
C GLY A 287 -24.53 4.17 -0.69
N MET A 288 -25.09 2.99 -0.95
CA MET A 288 -26.52 2.82 -1.28
C MET A 288 -27.36 2.33 -0.09
N LYS A 289 -26.83 2.34 1.12
CA LYS A 289 -27.52 1.87 2.34
C LYS A 289 -28.17 2.97 3.18
N ASP A 290 -28.24 4.22 2.67
CA ASP A 290 -28.99 5.32 3.28
C ASP A 290 -30.31 5.57 2.56
#